data_411be6e73074cd03897acb9d8fd08f27
#
_entry.id   411be6e73074cd03897acb9d8fd08f27
#
_cell.length_a   1.000
_cell.length_b   1.000
_cell.length_c   1.000
_cell.angle_alpha   90.00
_cell.angle_beta   90.00
_cell.angle_gamma   90.00
#
_symmetry.space_group_name_H-M   'P 1'
#
loop_
_entity.id
_entity.type
_entity.pdbx_description
1 polymer ?
#
loop_
_entity_poly.entity_id
_entity_poly.type
_entity_poly.pdbx_seq_one_letter_code
_entity_poly.pdbx_strand_id
1 'polypeptide(L)'
;FLCDIKEMTYRRLPKTDAARLRALKTLLDNNDIYTVRNRFIDWKTLNRAQPAYDRLLTASEQYKVSYAAQLRGAGKGDKLQRNATMYVSHFVQVLLMSVERGEIKKSNLKLYGLDESTTSLPNIKTISGLIKWGTQVVEGEKARIKKGGRPIFNPTIGMVSTHLDIFKENNDQQKRLQDRTAQALEALKTIRPEVDSVLLELWNQIEENFKNEPPEVRFAECRKYGIIYYYRRKEGHLY
;
A
#
# COMPACT_ATOMS: atom_id res chain seq x y z
N PHE A 1 -18.49 56.83 -3.39
CA PHE A 1 -18.83 55.43 -3.05
C PHE A 1 -17.69 54.56 -3.57
N LEU A 2 -16.61 54.46 -2.76
CA LEU A 2 -15.56 53.46 -2.94
C LEU A 2 -16.13 52.16 -2.36
N CYS A 3 -16.48 51.25 -3.24
CA CYS A 3 -16.85 49.90 -2.89
C CYS A 3 -15.57 49.20 -2.39
N ASP A 4 -15.52 48.87 -1.11
CA ASP A 4 -14.48 48.02 -0.53
C ASP A 4 -14.48 46.69 -1.26
N ILE A 5 -13.64 46.56 -2.29
CA ILE A 5 -13.34 45.26 -2.90
C ILE A 5 -12.46 44.55 -1.87
N LYS A 6 -13.11 43.80 -0.99
CA LYS A 6 -12.44 42.88 -0.06
C LYS A 6 -11.60 41.91 -0.89
N GLU A 7 -10.28 42.08 -0.85
CA GLU A 7 -9.33 41.11 -1.40
C GLU A 7 -9.60 39.73 -0.83
N MET A 8 -10.22 38.90 -1.60
CA MET A 8 -10.56 37.53 -1.19
C MET A 8 -9.41 36.59 -1.51
N THR A 9 -8.32 36.72 -0.76
CA THR A 9 -7.19 35.80 -0.79
C THR A 9 -7.49 34.60 0.10
N TYR A 10 -7.34 33.41 -0.44
CA TYR A 10 -7.64 32.17 0.27
C TYR A 10 -6.37 31.47 0.68
N ARG A 11 -6.30 31.03 1.94
CA ARG A 11 -5.23 30.17 2.45
C ARG A 11 -5.38 28.74 1.91
N ARG A 12 -4.31 28.20 1.36
CA ARG A 12 -4.27 26.82 0.86
C ARG A 12 -3.69 25.89 1.90
N LEU A 13 -4.53 25.03 2.50
CA LEU A 13 -4.06 23.97 3.38
C LEU A 13 -3.34 22.86 2.60
N PRO A 14 -2.27 22.28 3.16
CA PRO A 14 -1.53 21.19 2.51
C PRO A 14 -2.40 19.93 2.43
N LYS A 15 -2.52 19.37 1.23
CA LYS A 15 -3.33 18.15 0.99
C LYS A 15 -2.49 16.87 0.92
N THR A 16 -1.17 16.97 0.67
CA THR A 16 -0.26 15.83 0.56
C THR A 16 0.73 15.83 1.73
N ASP A 17 1.24 14.66 2.08
CA ASP A 17 2.24 14.53 3.16
C ASP A 17 3.51 15.32 2.85
N ALA A 18 3.95 15.32 1.58
CA ALA A 18 5.07 16.15 1.14
C ALA A 18 4.82 17.66 1.31
N ALA A 19 3.56 18.11 1.12
CA ALA A 19 3.21 19.52 1.34
C ALA A 19 3.16 19.86 2.84
N ARG A 20 2.65 18.94 3.68
CA ARG A 20 2.65 19.09 5.16
C ARG A 20 4.07 19.19 5.70
N LEU A 21 4.94 18.26 5.26
CA LEU A 21 6.36 18.26 5.63
C LEU A 21 7.07 19.56 5.22
N ARG A 22 6.85 20.03 4.00
CA ARG A 22 7.44 21.31 3.55
C ARG A 22 6.94 22.47 4.37
N ALA A 23 5.65 22.56 4.66
CA ALA A 23 5.06 23.63 5.45
C ALA A 23 5.64 23.66 6.87
N LEU A 24 5.69 22.50 7.57
CA LEU A 24 6.30 22.41 8.89
C LEU A 24 7.79 22.72 8.85
N LYS A 25 8.52 22.21 7.87
CA LYS A 25 9.96 22.46 7.73
C LYS A 25 10.25 23.94 7.53
N THR A 26 9.55 24.61 6.60
CA THR A 26 9.72 26.06 6.37
C THR A 26 9.45 26.87 7.63
N LEU A 27 8.46 26.48 8.43
CA LEU A 27 8.16 27.12 9.70
C LEU A 27 9.28 26.88 10.72
N LEU A 28 9.71 25.64 10.91
CA LEU A 28 10.73 25.27 11.90
C LEU A 28 12.13 25.80 11.56
N ASP A 29 12.45 25.96 10.29
CA ASP A 29 13.73 26.53 9.82
C ASP A 29 13.77 28.08 10.02
N ASN A 30 12.64 28.72 10.34
CA ASN A 30 12.60 30.16 10.55
C ASN A 30 12.94 30.50 12.01
N ASN A 31 14.08 31.15 12.23
CA ASN A 31 14.60 31.48 13.57
C ASN A 31 13.73 32.47 14.34
N ASP A 32 12.92 33.29 13.65
CA ASP A 32 12.09 34.33 14.29
C ASP A 32 11.05 33.73 15.25
N ILE A 33 10.61 32.48 15.01
CA ILE A 33 9.64 31.79 15.88
C ILE A 33 10.20 31.46 17.27
N TYR A 34 11.53 31.44 17.44
CA TYR A 34 12.21 31.14 18.71
C TYR A 34 12.60 32.40 19.49
N THR A 35 12.32 33.58 18.94
CA THR A 35 12.69 34.86 19.58
C THR A 35 11.88 35.11 20.83
N VAL A 36 12.55 35.24 21.99
CA VAL A 36 11.91 35.40 23.29
C VAL A 36 11.27 36.79 23.46
N ARG A 37 11.86 37.83 22.84
CA ARG A 37 11.44 39.24 23.03
C ARG A 37 10.12 39.61 22.37
N ASN A 38 9.80 38.99 21.21
CA ASN A 38 8.56 39.22 20.47
C ASN A 38 7.88 37.90 20.13
N ARG A 39 7.56 37.13 21.17
CA ARG A 39 6.90 35.84 20.99
C ARG A 39 5.46 36.04 20.52
N PHE A 40 5.17 35.65 19.28
CA PHE A 40 3.83 35.68 18.70
C PHE A 40 3.23 34.30 18.51
N ILE A 41 4.03 33.23 18.68
CA ILE A 41 3.56 31.82 18.65
C ILE A 41 3.57 31.30 20.07
N ASP A 42 2.47 30.63 20.46
CA ASP A 42 2.36 29.98 21.75
C ASP A 42 3.37 28.82 21.84
N TRP A 43 4.11 28.79 22.95
CA TRP A 43 5.13 27.76 23.21
C TRP A 43 4.57 26.35 23.21
N LYS A 44 3.35 26.16 23.69
CA LYS A 44 2.66 24.87 23.70
C LYS A 44 2.46 24.32 22.29
N THR A 45 2.04 25.18 21.37
CA THR A 45 1.81 24.83 19.98
C THR A 45 3.13 24.59 19.25
N LEU A 46 4.12 25.45 19.49
CA LEU A 46 5.45 25.33 18.87
C LEU A 46 6.16 24.02 19.29
N ASN A 47 6.07 23.64 20.55
CA ASN A 47 6.66 22.37 21.04
C ASN A 47 6.03 21.11 20.42
N ARG A 48 4.84 21.20 19.84
CA ARG A 48 4.17 20.11 19.12
C ARG A 48 4.63 20.02 17.65
N ALA A 49 5.20 21.09 17.11
CA ALA A 49 5.54 21.18 15.69
C ALA A 49 6.68 20.21 15.29
N GLN A 50 7.79 20.21 16.04
CA GLN A 50 8.93 19.32 15.75
C GLN A 50 8.55 17.83 15.86
N PRO A 51 7.94 17.36 16.96
CA PRO A 51 7.48 15.98 17.05
C PRO A 51 6.48 15.58 15.94
N ALA A 52 5.57 16.49 15.56
CA ALA A 52 4.62 16.24 14.48
C ALA A 52 5.34 16.08 13.12
N TYR A 53 6.34 16.92 12.85
CA TYR A 53 7.19 16.82 11.67
C TYR A 53 7.95 15.48 11.64
N ASP A 54 8.64 15.12 12.73
CA ASP A 54 9.48 13.92 12.79
C ASP A 54 8.65 12.64 12.66
N ARG A 55 7.48 12.59 13.30
CA ARG A 55 6.55 11.46 13.19
C ARG A 55 6.01 11.31 11.77
N LEU A 56 5.60 12.40 11.13
CA LEU A 56 5.10 12.38 9.76
C LEU A 56 6.21 11.99 8.77
N LEU A 57 7.42 12.51 8.94
CA LEU A 57 8.58 12.18 8.10
C LEU A 57 8.87 10.69 8.18
N THR A 58 9.05 10.16 9.39
CA THR A 58 9.34 8.74 9.64
C THR A 58 8.27 7.83 9.05
N ALA A 59 6.99 8.12 9.30
CA ALA A 59 5.88 7.33 8.77
C ALA A 59 5.79 7.39 7.24
N SER A 60 6.06 8.55 6.63
CA SER A 60 6.09 8.73 5.18
C SER A 60 7.21 7.93 4.53
N GLU A 61 8.41 7.93 5.12
CA GLU A 61 9.54 7.16 4.63
C GLU A 61 9.30 5.65 4.78
N GLN A 62 8.75 5.21 5.90
CA GLN A 62 8.39 3.81 6.13
C GLN A 62 7.35 3.32 5.12
N TYR A 63 6.34 4.13 4.80
CA TYR A 63 5.39 3.80 3.74
C TYR A 63 6.07 3.68 2.38
N LYS A 64 6.93 4.63 1.99
CA LYS A 64 7.66 4.59 0.72
C LYS A 64 8.52 3.33 0.58
N VAL A 65 9.27 2.97 1.64
CA VAL A 65 10.10 1.78 1.66
C VAL A 65 9.26 0.50 1.55
N SER A 66 8.16 0.41 2.29
CA SER A 66 7.25 -0.75 2.26
C SER A 66 6.59 -0.91 0.89
N TYR A 67 6.12 0.19 0.30
CA TYR A 67 5.50 0.20 -1.02
C TYR A 67 6.51 -0.19 -2.13
N ALA A 68 7.73 0.33 -2.08
CA ALA A 68 8.78 -0.03 -3.02
C ALA A 68 9.16 -1.53 -2.92
N ALA A 69 9.18 -2.09 -1.70
CA ALA A 69 9.42 -3.52 -1.50
C ALA A 69 8.28 -4.37 -2.09
N GLN A 70 7.03 -3.96 -1.89
CA GLN A 70 5.85 -4.61 -2.46
C GLN A 70 5.90 -4.63 -4.00
N LEU A 71 6.23 -3.50 -4.63
CA LEU A 71 6.33 -3.41 -6.09
C LEU A 71 7.43 -4.31 -6.66
N ARG A 72 8.60 -4.37 -6.02
CA ARG A 72 9.70 -5.25 -6.45
C ARG A 72 9.31 -6.73 -6.36
N GLY A 73 8.49 -7.11 -5.40
CA GLY A 73 8.00 -8.48 -5.24
C GLY A 73 6.98 -8.90 -6.29
N ALA A 74 6.17 -7.98 -6.81
CA ALA A 74 5.04 -8.28 -7.68
C ALA A 74 5.44 -8.92 -9.03
N GLY A 75 6.57 -8.52 -9.63
CA GLY A 75 6.94 -8.93 -10.99
C GLY A 75 7.27 -10.41 -11.21
N LYS A 76 7.50 -11.19 -10.15
CA LYS A 76 7.84 -12.63 -10.24
C LYS A 76 6.61 -13.53 -10.11
N GLY A 77 5.54 -13.05 -9.49
CA GLY A 77 4.37 -13.84 -9.11
C GLY A 77 3.66 -14.47 -10.30
N ASP A 78 3.44 -13.75 -11.39
CA ASP A 78 2.71 -14.22 -12.57
C ASP A 78 3.41 -15.41 -13.26
N LYS A 79 4.74 -15.38 -13.35
CA LYS A 79 5.52 -16.47 -13.94
C LYS A 79 5.42 -17.73 -13.07
N LEU A 80 5.55 -17.58 -11.75
CA LEU A 80 5.46 -18.69 -10.81
C LEU A 80 4.05 -19.28 -10.79
N GLN A 81 3.01 -18.47 -10.83
CA GLN A 81 1.63 -18.93 -10.94
C GLN A 81 1.40 -19.71 -12.23
N ARG A 82 1.84 -19.18 -13.38
CA ARG A 82 1.72 -19.89 -14.67
C ARG A 82 2.41 -21.24 -14.65
N ASN A 83 3.63 -21.30 -14.11
CA ASN A 83 4.36 -22.56 -14.01
C ASN A 83 3.62 -23.56 -13.11
N ALA A 84 3.22 -23.17 -11.90
CA ALA A 84 2.47 -24.04 -11.00
C ALA A 84 1.16 -24.52 -11.64
N THR A 85 0.41 -23.62 -12.30
CA THR A 85 -0.83 -23.98 -13.02
C THR A 85 -0.55 -25.01 -14.13
N MET A 86 0.51 -24.82 -14.90
CA MET A 86 0.90 -25.73 -15.96
C MET A 86 1.20 -27.14 -15.41
N TYR A 87 2.03 -27.24 -14.38
CA TYR A 87 2.39 -28.56 -13.82
C TYR A 87 1.19 -29.24 -13.15
N VAL A 88 0.35 -28.53 -12.41
CA VAL A 88 -0.86 -29.09 -11.81
C VAL A 88 -1.85 -29.55 -12.88
N SER A 89 -2.10 -28.71 -13.91
CA SER A 89 -3.03 -29.07 -14.99
C SER A 89 -2.58 -30.26 -15.78
N HIS A 90 -1.30 -30.34 -16.16
CA HIS A 90 -0.76 -31.49 -16.90
C HIS A 90 -0.83 -32.76 -16.07
N PHE A 91 -0.50 -32.69 -14.77
CA PHE A 91 -0.62 -33.85 -13.91
C PHE A 91 -2.05 -34.39 -13.85
N VAL A 92 -3.04 -33.50 -13.62
CA VAL A 92 -4.46 -33.91 -13.58
C VAL A 92 -4.92 -34.47 -14.91
N GLN A 93 -4.50 -33.90 -16.05
CA GLN A 93 -4.81 -34.45 -17.38
C GLN A 93 -4.26 -35.87 -17.54
N VAL A 94 -3.00 -36.08 -17.21
CA VAL A 94 -2.38 -37.40 -17.27
C VAL A 94 -3.08 -38.40 -16.33
N LEU A 95 -3.44 -37.97 -15.12
CA LEU A 95 -4.21 -38.78 -14.18
C LEU A 95 -5.56 -39.23 -14.78
N LEU A 96 -6.34 -38.29 -15.33
CA LEU A 96 -7.64 -38.58 -15.94
C LEU A 96 -7.50 -39.49 -17.14
N MET A 97 -6.51 -39.28 -18.01
CA MET A 97 -6.22 -40.14 -19.14
C MET A 97 -5.79 -41.56 -18.70
N SER A 98 -5.03 -41.70 -17.61
CA SER A 98 -4.67 -42.99 -17.04
C SER A 98 -5.87 -43.73 -16.43
N VAL A 99 -6.85 -43.00 -15.90
CA VAL A 99 -8.13 -43.57 -15.44
C VAL A 99 -8.97 -44.03 -16.63
N GLU A 100 -9.03 -43.27 -17.71
CA GLU A 100 -9.76 -43.61 -18.93
C GLU A 100 -9.19 -44.88 -19.58
N ARG A 101 -7.86 -45.02 -19.62
CA ARG A 101 -7.18 -46.21 -20.12
C ARG A 101 -7.28 -47.43 -19.19
N GLY A 102 -7.87 -47.29 -18.00
CA GLY A 102 -7.99 -48.35 -17.02
C GLY A 102 -6.70 -48.66 -16.24
N GLU A 103 -5.64 -47.87 -16.39
CA GLU A 103 -4.36 -48.03 -15.67
C GLU A 103 -4.52 -47.65 -14.19
N ILE A 104 -5.40 -46.72 -13.89
CA ILE A 104 -5.76 -46.26 -12.54
C ILE A 104 -7.27 -46.46 -12.34
N LYS A 105 -7.66 -47.08 -11.22
CA LYS A 105 -9.08 -47.32 -10.89
C LYS A 105 -9.79 -45.97 -10.63
N LYS A 106 -11.02 -45.79 -11.15
CA LYS A 106 -11.86 -44.59 -10.94
C LYS A 106 -12.03 -44.25 -9.46
N SER A 107 -12.14 -45.24 -8.58
CA SER A 107 -12.26 -45.05 -7.14
C SER A 107 -11.05 -44.33 -6.51
N ASN A 108 -9.89 -44.35 -7.15
CA ASN A 108 -8.70 -43.62 -6.69
C ASN A 108 -8.82 -42.11 -6.91
N LEU A 109 -9.74 -41.60 -7.76
CA LEU A 109 -9.98 -40.14 -7.92
C LEU A 109 -10.38 -39.47 -6.61
N LYS A 110 -11.05 -40.20 -5.72
CA LYS A 110 -11.40 -39.67 -4.37
C LYS A 110 -10.19 -39.30 -3.54
N LEU A 111 -9.02 -39.92 -3.74
CA LEU A 111 -7.78 -39.56 -3.06
C LEU A 111 -7.30 -38.14 -3.44
N TYR A 112 -7.64 -37.68 -4.62
CA TYR A 112 -7.32 -36.35 -5.14
C TYR A 112 -8.43 -35.33 -4.91
N GLY A 113 -9.50 -35.69 -4.16
CA GLY A 113 -10.68 -34.86 -3.96
C GLY A 113 -11.55 -34.70 -5.21
N LEU A 114 -11.40 -35.60 -6.19
CA LEU A 114 -12.19 -35.64 -7.42
C LEU A 114 -13.25 -36.74 -7.33
N ASP A 115 -14.42 -36.49 -7.94
CA ASP A 115 -15.47 -37.48 -8.06
C ASP A 115 -15.12 -38.55 -9.12
N GLU A 116 -15.67 -39.75 -8.97
CA GLU A 116 -15.46 -40.86 -9.92
C GLU A 116 -15.98 -40.56 -11.34
N SER A 117 -16.90 -39.57 -11.45
CA SER A 117 -17.46 -39.06 -12.72
C SER A 117 -16.65 -37.92 -13.33
N THR A 118 -15.60 -37.43 -12.64
CA THR A 118 -14.82 -36.26 -13.10
C THR A 118 -14.05 -36.64 -14.38
N THR A 119 -14.30 -35.85 -15.45
CA THR A 119 -13.64 -35.98 -16.76
C THR A 119 -12.89 -34.70 -17.16
N SER A 120 -13.01 -33.66 -16.41
CA SER A 120 -12.44 -32.35 -16.72
C SER A 120 -11.59 -31.78 -15.58
N LEU A 121 -10.74 -30.79 -15.91
CA LEU A 121 -9.90 -30.12 -14.95
C LEU A 121 -10.74 -29.35 -13.94
N PRO A 122 -10.39 -29.39 -12.64
CA PRO A 122 -10.98 -28.51 -11.65
C PRO A 122 -10.58 -27.05 -11.89
N ASN A 123 -11.28 -26.12 -11.25
CA ASN A 123 -10.97 -24.70 -11.39
C ASN A 123 -9.66 -24.34 -10.69
N ILE A 124 -8.55 -24.33 -11.43
CA ILE A 124 -7.20 -23.94 -11.00
C ILE A 124 -6.78 -22.56 -11.53
N LYS A 125 -7.70 -21.78 -12.09
CA LYS A 125 -7.39 -20.46 -12.65
C LYS A 125 -7.18 -19.40 -11.56
N THR A 126 -7.84 -19.56 -10.41
CA THR A 126 -7.68 -18.66 -9.27
C THR A 126 -6.53 -19.09 -8.37
N ILE A 127 -5.90 -18.14 -7.66
CA ILE A 127 -4.83 -18.45 -6.69
C ILE A 127 -5.30 -19.46 -5.64
N SER A 128 -6.49 -19.24 -5.06
CA SER A 128 -7.06 -20.14 -4.06
C SER A 128 -7.38 -21.52 -4.64
N GLY A 129 -7.91 -21.58 -5.85
CA GLY A 129 -8.19 -22.84 -6.56
C GLY A 129 -6.92 -23.60 -6.86
N LEU A 130 -5.88 -22.93 -7.37
CA LEU A 130 -4.58 -23.53 -7.66
C LEU A 130 -3.92 -24.13 -6.39
N ILE A 131 -3.93 -23.38 -5.29
CA ILE A 131 -3.38 -23.85 -4.02
C ILE A 131 -4.17 -25.04 -3.48
N LYS A 132 -5.51 -24.95 -3.48
CA LYS A 132 -6.40 -26.04 -3.01
C LYS A 132 -6.17 -27.32 -3.81
N TRP A 133 -6.39 -27.24 -5.13
CA TRP A 133 -6.33 -28.42 -6.00
C TRP A 133 -4.91 -28.96 -6.16
N GLY A 134 -3.90 -28.08 -6.24
CA GLY A 134 -2.51 -28.50 -6.29
C GLY A 134 -2.11 -29.26 -5.02
N THR A 135 -2.53 -28.83 -3.84
CA THR A 135 -2.28 -29.55 -2.59
C THR A 135 -2.98 -30.91 -2.57
N GLN A 136 -4.26 -30.95 -2.95
CA GLN A 136 -5.01 -32.22 -3.03
C GLN A 136 -4.40 -33.20 -4.01
N VAL A 137 -3.90 -32.73 -5.15
CA VAL A 137 -3.21 -33.57 -6.15
C VAL A 137 -1.92 -34.14 -5.57
N VAL A 138 -1.11 -33.36 -4.89
CA VAL A 138 0.15 -33.81 -4.28
C VAL A 138 -0.13 -34.83 -3.17
N GLU A 139 -1.08 -34.58 -2.31
CA GLU A 139 -1.47 -35.52 -1.24
C GLU A 139 -2.10 -36.78 -1.77
N GLY A 140 -2.99 -36.68 -2.76
CA GLY A 140 -3.66 -37.80 -3.40
C GLY A 140 -2.68 -38.75 -4.07
N GLU A 141 -1.70 -38.24 -4.82
CA GLU A 141 -0.69 -39.07 -5.46
C GLU A 141 0.22 -39.75 -4.44
N LYS A 142 0.66 -39.08 -3.43
CA LYS A 142 1.42 -39.66 -2.31
C LYS A 142 0.63 -40.80 -1.65
N ALA A 143 -0.66 -40.57 -1.38
CA ALA A 143 -1.52 -41.61 -0.81
C ALA A 143 -1.74 -42.81 -1.74
N ARG A 144 -1.89 -42.57 -3.04
CA ARG A 144 -2.03 -43.63 -4.04
C ARG A 144 -0.77 -44.49 -4.16
N ILE A 145 0.41 -43.86 -4.22
CA ILE A 145 1.71 -44.53 -4.24
C ILE A 145 1.90 -45.37 -2.98
N LYS A 146 1.57 -44.84 -1.80
CA LYS A 146 1.64 -45.55 -0.51
C LYS A 146 0.76 -46.82 -0.50
N LYS A 147 -0.33 -46.83 -1.28
CA LYS A 147 -1.20 -48.02 -1.47
C LYS A 147 -0.71 -48.96 -2.57
N GLY A 148 0.52 -48.81 -3.07
CA GLY A 148 1.12 -49.64 -4.08
C GLY A 148 0.84 -49.22 -5.53
N GLY A 149 0.29 -48.02 -5.75
CA GLY A 149 0.09 -47.50 -7.11
C GLY A 149 1.42 -47.11 -7.76
N ARG A 150 1.54 -47.36 -9.08
CA ARG A 150 2.72 -46.93 -9.86
C ARG A 150 2.71 -45.41 -10.02
N PRO A 151 3.82 -44.67 -9.75
CA PRO A 151 3.88 -43.25 -9.90
C PRO A 151 3.56 -42.77 -11.32
N ILE A 152 2.94 -41.60 -11.45
CA ILE A 152 2.85 -40.87 -12.73
C ILE A 152 4.21 -40.20 -12.98
N PHE A 153 4.76 -40.37 -14.18
CA PHE A 153 6.13 -39.92 -14.48
C PHE A 153 6.22 -38.58 -15.20
N ASN A 154 5.20 -38.17 -15.95
CA ASN A 154 5.29 -36.91 -16.72
C ASN A 154 3.99 -36.11 -16.66
N PRO A 155 3.98 -35.06 -15.82
CA PRO A 155 5.04 -34.64 -14.86
C PRO A 155 5.06 -35.56 -13.64
N THR A 156 6.22 -35.67 -12.96
CA THR A 156 6.28 -36.35 -11.66
C THR A 156 5.63 -35.50 -10.58
N ILE A 157 5.10 -36.17 -9.55
CA ILE A 157 4.51 -35.44 -8.41
C ILE A 157 5.52 -34.54 -7.67
N GLY A 158 6.80 -34.93 -7.69
CA GLY A 158 7.89 -34.09 -7.14
C GLY A 158 8.02 -32.78 -7.89
N MET A 159 7.92 -32.79 -9.24
CA MET A 159 7.95 -31.56 -10.03
C MET A 159 6.73 -30.66 -9.72
N VAL A 160 5.54 -31.29 -9.64
CA VAL A 160 4.30 -30.53 -9.26
C VAL A 160 4.43 -29.90 -7.89
N SER A 161 4.89 -30.66 -6.88
CA SER A 161 5.09 -30.16 -5.52
C SER A 161 6.07 -28.99 -5.50
N THR A 162 7.24 -29.13 -6.14
CA THR A 162 8.27 -28.09 -6.18
C THR A 162 7.73 -26.76 -6.74
N HIS A 163 7.08 -26.81 -7.92
CA HIS A 163 6.54 -25.60 -8.53
C HIS A 163 5.38 -24.99 -7.74
N LEU A 164 4.55 -25.83 -7.13
CA LEU A 164 3.47 -25.38 -6.27
C LEU A 164 3.99 -24.71 -4.99
N ASP A 165 5.00 -25.30 -4.35
CA ASP A 165 5.58 -24.80 -3.10
C ASP A 165 6.31 -23.46 -3.32
N ILE A 166 7.09 -23.34 -4.40
CA ILE A 166 7.71 -22.07 -4.80
C ILE A 166 6.64 -20.99 -5.04
N PHE A 167 5.54 -21.33 -5.69
CA PHE A 167 4.43 -20.41 -5.91
C PHE A 167 3.76 -20.00 -4.60
N LYS A 168 3.45 -20.94 -3.70
CA LYS A 168 2.85 -20.68 -2.38
C LYS A 168 3.72 -19.73 -1.56
N GLU A 169 5.02 -20.03 -1.45
CA GLU A 169 5.96 -19.21 -0.69
C GLU A 169 6.01 -17.77 -1.22
N ASN A 170 6.09 -17.60 -2.56
CA ASN A 170 6.07 -16.27 -3.18
C ASN A 170 4.75 -15.53 -2.91
N ASN A 171 3.61 -16.23 -3.02
CA ASN A 171 2.30 -15.64 -2.74
C ASN A 171 2.16 -15.19 -1.28
N ASP A 172 2.64 -15.98 -0.33
CA ASP A 172 2.62 -15.64 1.09
C ASP A 172 3.58 -14.49 1.41
N GLN A 173 4.74 -14.45 0.79
CA GLN A 173 5.66 -13.32 0.89
C GLN A 173 5.02 -12.04 0.34
N GLN A 174 4.34 -12.11 -0.80
CA GLN A 174 3.66 -10.96 -1.40
C GLN A 174 2.52 -10.44 -0.51
N LYS A 175 1.74 -11.32 0.11
CA LYS A 175 0.73 -10.93 1.11
C LYS A 175 1.35 -10.19 2.29
N ARG A 176 2.42 -10.73 2.87
CA ARG A 176 3.13 -10.05 3.98
C ARG A 176 3.62 -8.65 3.60
N LEU A 177 4.11 -8.46 2.37
CA LEU A 177 4.53 -7.14 1.88
C LEU A 177 3.34 -6.19 1.71
N GLN A 178 2.21 -6.69 1.21
CA GLN A 178 0.96 -5.91 1.11
C GLN A 178 0.44 -5.49 2.48
N ASP A 179 0.40 -6.41 3.45
CA ASP A 179 -0.04 -6.14 4.81
C ASP A 179 0.85 -5.09 5.48
N ARG A 180 2.17 -5.20 5.30
CA ARG A 180 3.12 -4.21 5.82
C ARG A 180 2.90 -2.83 5.21
N THR A 181 2.61 -2.75 3.91
CA THR A 181 2.31 -1.49 3.23
C THR A 181 0.99 -0.91 3.73
N ALA A 182 -0.04 -1.74 3.92
CA ALA A 182 -1.33 -1.33 4.46
C ALA A 182 -1.19 -0.78 5.90
N GLN A 183 -0.42 -1.44 6.75
CA GLN A 183 -0.13 -0.96 8.12
C GLN A 183 0.60 0.38 8.12
N ALA A 184 1.60 0.56 7.25
CA ALA A 184 2.32 1.82 7.12
C ALA A 184 1.42 2.96 6.61
N LEU A 185 0.48 2.67 5.69
CA LEU A 185 -0.51 3.64 5.22
C LEU A 185 -1.49 4.02 6.32
N GLU A 186 -1.92 3.07 7.15
CA GLU A 186 -2.83 3.34 8.27
C GLU A 186 -2.15 4.20 9.34
N ALA A 187 -0.88 3.95 9.63
CA ALA A 187 -0.09 4.82 10.51
C ALA A 187 -0.04 6.27 10.00
N LEU A 188 0.16 6.48 8.69
CA LEU A 188 0.09 7.81 8.08
C LEU A 188 -1.29 8.47 8.25
N LYS A 189 -2.37 7.74 8.03
CA LYS A 189 -3.74 8.26 8.17
C LYS A 189 -4.02 8.74 9.60
N THR A 190 -3.49 8.04 10.60
CA THR A 190 -3.65 8.40 12.02
C THR A 190 -2.87 9.67 12.38
N ILE A 191 -1.69 9.90 11.78
CA ILE A 191 -0.84 11.06 12.08
C ILE A 191 -1.34 12.34 11.39
N ARG A 192 -1.89 12.24 10.18
CA ARG A 192 -2.31 13.40 9.37
C ARG A 192 -3.21 14.41 10.09
N PRO A 193 -4.28 14.00 10.81
CA PRO A 193 -5.15 14.95 11.51
C PRO A 193 -4.43 15.74 12.60
N GLU A 194 -3.50 15.11 13.31
CA GLU A 194 -2.69 15.78 14.34
C GLU A 194 -1.78 16.84 13.70
N VAL A 195 -1.11 16.49 12.61
CA VAL A 195 -0.25 17.42 11.85
C VAL A 195 -1.06 18.58 11.29
N ASP A 196 -2.24 18.31 10.72
CA ASP A 196 -3.13 19.33 10.17
C ASP A 196 -3.61 20.29 11.28
N SER A 197 -3.93 19.77 12.47
CA SER A 197 -4.30 20.60 13.64
C SER A 197 -3.16 21.51 14.08
N VAL A 198 -1.95 20.97 14.21
CA VAL A 198 -0.76 21.75 14.60
C VAL A 198 -0.46 22.83 13.57
N LEU A 199 -0.47 22.51 12.28
CA LEU A 199 -0.27 23.48 11.20
C LEU A 199 -1.32 24.58 11.22
N LEU A 200 -2.59 24.23 11.41
CA LEU A 200 -3.70 25.17 11.45
C LEU A 200 -3.55 26.16 12.62
N GLU A 201 -3.22 25.65 13.82
CA GLU A 201 -3.00 26.47 15.01
C GLU A 201 -1.82 27.45 14.81
N LEU A 202 -0.68 26.96 14.29
CA LEU A 202 0.50 27.76 14.02
C LEU A 202 0.22 28.85 12.98
N TRP A 203 -0.42 28.51 11.88
CA TRP A 203 -0.76 29.46 10.83
C TRP A 203 -1.76 30.50 11.27
N ASN A 204 -2.73 30.14 12.11
CA ASN A 204 -3.68 31.11 12.69
C ASN A 204 -2.95 32.14 13.59
N GLN A 205 -2.00 31.67 14.40
CA GLN A 205 -1.23 32.57 15.28
C GLN A 205 -0.32 33.54 14.48
N ILE A 206 0.28 33.02 13.38
CA ILE A 206 1.09 33.82 12.47
C ILE A 206 0.23 34.91 11.78
N GLU A 207 -0.90 34.52 11.22
CA GLU A 207 -1.82 35.46 10.56
C GLU A 207 -2.38 36.51 11.54
N GLU A 208 -2.65 36.11 12.78
CA GLU A 208 -3.11 37.05 13.82
C GLU A 208 -2.03 38.08 14.17
N ASN A 209 -0.74 37.69 14.20
CA ASN A 209 0.36 38.63 14.48
C ASN A 209 0.49 39.69 13.39
N PHE A 210 0.26 39.35 12.13
CA PHE A 210 0.39 40.27 11.00
C PHE A 210 -0.94 40.89 10.55
N LYS A 211 -2.03 40.74 11.30
CA LYS A 211 -3.38 41.16 10.87
C LYS A 211 -3.51 42.68 10.61
N ASN A 212 -2.73 43.48 11.32
CA ASN A 212 -2.76 44.94 11.24
C ASN A 212 -1.88 45.52 10.13
N GLU A 213 -1.05 44.68 9.49
CA GLU A 213 -0.20 45.05 8.37
C GLU A 213 -1.02 45.17 7.06
N PRO A 214 -0.56 46.03 6.13
CA PRO A 214 -1.15 46.08 4.77
C PRO A 214 -1.17 44.71 4.14
N PRO A 215 -2.19 44.35 3.31
CA PRO A 215 -2.36 43.04 2.77
C PRO A 215 -1.12 42.48 2.08
N GLU A 216 -0.42 43.27 1.27
CA GLU A 216 0.80 42.89 0.58
C GLU A 216 1.92 42.45 1.54
N VAL A 217 2.16 43.27 2.57
CA VAL A 217 3.18 43.03 3.61
C VAL A 217 2.79 41.78 4.42
N ARG A 218 1.53 41.71 4.85
CA ARG A 218 1.00 40.58 5.62
C ARG A 218 1.19 39.26 4.87
N PHE A 219 0.81 39.18 3.61
CA PHE A 219 0.97 37.94 2.82
C PHE A 219 2.45 37.62 2.56
N ALA A 220 3.30 38.60 2.33
CA ALA A 220 4.72 38.41 2.17
C ALA A 220 5.37 37.83 3.44
N GLU A 221 5.04 38.42 4.62
CA GLU A 221 5.53 37.93 5.90
C GLU A 221 5.00 36.53 6.22
N CYS A 222 3.71 36.27 6.08
CA CYS A 222 3.14 34.93 6.32
C CYS A 222 3.74 33.84 5.43
N ARG A 223 4.11 34.14 4.19
CA ARG A 223 4.76 33.19 3.27
C ARG A 223 6.12 32.73 3.77
N LYS A 224 6.86 33.55 4.52
CA LYS A 224 8.15 33.17 5.13
C LYS A 224 8.01 32.00 6.10
N TYR A 225 6.81 31.81 6.66
CA TYR A 225 6.47 30.71 7.58
C TYR A 225 5.76 29.53 6.87
N GLY A 226 5.79 29.49 5.55
CA GLY A 226 5.26 28.37 4.77
C GLY A 226 3.76 28.45 4.48
N ILE A 227 3.08 29.56 4.78
CA ILE A 227 1.67 29.75 4.45
C ILE A 227 1.54 30.04 2.94
N ILE A 228 0.64 29.31 2.28
CA ILE A 228 0.39 29.47 0.84
C ILE A 228 -0.96 30.12 0.64
N TYR A 229 -0.98 31.20 -0.11
CA TYR A 229 -2.18 31.92 -0.51
C TYR A 229 -2.45 31.73 -2.00
N TYR A 230 -3.72 31.74 -2.39
CA TYR A 230 -4.16 31.68 -3.79
C TYR A 230 -5.40 32.52 -4.04
N TYR A 231 -5.58 32.92 -5.29
CA TYR A 231 -6.77 33.59 -5.76
C TYR A 231 -7.64 32.62 -6.53
N ARG A 232 -8.96 32.75 -6.49
CA ARG A 232 -9.83 31.96 -7.33
C ARG A 232 -9.79 32.50 -8.76
N ARG A 233 -9.86 31.61 -9.76
CA ARG A 233 -9.73 31.94 -11.19
C ARG A 233 -10.67 33.04 -11.71
N LYS A 234 -11.79 33.34 -11.03
CA LYS A 234 -12.80 34.32 -11.42
C LYS A 234 -12.66 35.64 -10.65
N GLU A 235 -11.75 35.73 -9.70
CA GLU A 235 -11.50 36.93 -8.92
C GLU A 235 -10.28 37.59 -9.55
N GLY A 236 -10.46 38.82 -10.09
CA GLY A 236 -9.40 39.53 -10.78
C GLY A 236 -8.17 39.72 -9.89
N HIS A 237 -6.99 39.47 -10.47
CA HIS A 237 -5.71 39.80 -9.80
C HIS A 237 -5.59 41.33 -9.78
N LEU A 238 -5.57 41.94 -8.61
CA LEU A 238 -5.37 43.38 -8.43
C LEU A 238 -3.89 43.73 -8.25
N TYR A 239 -2.96 42.76 -8.34
CA TYR A 239 -1.52 42.97 -8.24
C TYR A 239 -0.74 41.96 -9.12
#